data_2657c2d71babdb86cfeb2eaaa860861b
#
_entry.id   2657c2d71babdb86cfeb2eaaa860861b
#
_cell.length_a   1.000
_cell.length_b   1.000
_cell.length_c   1.000
_cell.angle_alpha   90.00
_cell.angle_beta   90.00
_cell.angle_gamma   90.00
#
_symmetry.space_group_name_H-M   'P 1'
#
loop_
_entity.id
_entity.type
_entity.pdbx_description
1 polymer ?
#
loop_
_entity_poly.entity_id
_entity_poly.type
_entity_poly.pdbx_seq_one_letter_code
_entity_poly.pdbx_strand_id
1 'polypeptide(L)'
;MTPPLLSTAYLPSVAYMAVLARHDSVVIEQKETFPKQTFRNRAAIATGNGVLMLNVPVVRPYGNHTRTEQMTLSYNEPWHIRHWRAIVAAYSAAPYFLYYRDELEKILMQRHERLLDLNDALLHYLLKKFKIDCQISYTDNFTPPTAPPSPTDLRTILTNKHTLLTNKSTHQLSDSTFQFSIFNFHFPPYPQVFDTRFGFLPNLSAIDLLFNLGPEAKPLLLQTTPIL
;
A
#
# COMPACT_ATOMS: atom_id res chain seq x y z
N MET A 1 17.36 6.50 -16.65
CA MET A 1 17.44 6.53 -15.16
C MET A 1 17.32 5.11 -14.65
N THR A 2 18.00 4.76 -13.58
CA THR A 2 17.85 3.43 -12.96
C THR A 2 16.43 3.34 -12.36
N PRO A 3 15.66 2.26 -12.66
CA PRO A 3 14.33 2.12 -12.12
C PRO A 3 14.35 1.98 -10.59
N PRO A 4 13.38 2.55 -9.86
CA PRO A 4 13.26 2.36 -8.43
C PRO A 4 13.07 0.90 -8.04
N LEU A 5 13.71 0.48 -6.94
CA LEU A 5 13.54 -0.82 -6.32
C LEU A 5 12.51 -0.72 -5.19
N LEU A 6 11.44 -1.48 -5.32
CA LEU A 6 10.30 -1.51 -4.40
C LEU A 6 10.15 -2.90 -3.77
N SER A 7 9.45 -2.98 -2.65
CA SER A 7 8.89 -4.25 -2.18
C SER A 7 7.47 -4.43 -2.71
N THR A 8 6.98 -5.66 -2.81
CA THR A 8 5.55 -5.89 -3.08
C THR A 8 4.68 -5.29 -1.95
N ALA A 9 3.46 -4.87 -2.27
CA ALA A 9 2.54 -4.26 -1.30
C ALA A 9 1.10 -4.75 -1.50
N TYR A 10 0.44 -5.09 -0.39
CA TYR A 10 -0.99 -5.41 -0.38
C TYR A 10 -1.81 -4.13 -0.38
N LEU A 11 -2.70 -3.96 -1.36
CA LEU A 11 -3.47 -2.72 -1.54
C LEU A 11 -2.59 -1.47 -1.33
N PRO A 12 -1.61 -1.20 -2.23
CA PRO A 12 -0.56 -0.20 -2.05
C PRO A 12 -1.06 1.14 -1.55
N SER A 13 -0.23 1.86 -0.79
CA SER A 13 -0.55 3.18 -0.28
C SER A 13 -0.50 4.27 -1.37
N VAL A 14 -1.04 5.46 -1.05
CA VAL A 14 -0.98 6.64 -1.94
C VAL A 14 0.47 6.97 -2.30
N ALA A 15 1.42 6.95 -1.35
CA ALA A 15 2.84 7.19 -1.62
C ALA A 15 3.43 6.17 -2.59
N TYR A 16 3.08 4.89 -2.44
CA TYR A 16 3.52 3.83 -3.35
C TYR A 16 3.05 4.10 -4.78
N MET A 17 1.75 4.39 -4.96
CA MET A 17 1.19 4.71 -6.27
C MET A 17 1.74 6.01 -6.86
N ALA A 18 2.08 7.00 -6.02
CA ALA A 18 2.70 8.23 -6.44
C ALA A 18 4.11 8.01 -7.02
N VAL A 19 4.88 7.05 -6.51
CA VAL A 19 6.16 6.62 -7.11
C VAL A 19 5.90 6.00 -8.49
N LEU A 20 4.96 5.06 -8.60
CA LEU A 20 4.63 4.42 -9.87
C LEU A 20 4.15 5.42 -10.94
N ALA A 21 3.39 6.43 -10.54
CA ALA A 21 2.87 7.44 -11.45
C ALA A 21 3.97 8.34 -12.06
N ARG A 22 5.18 8.33 -11.50
CA ARG A 22 6.31 9.17 -11.94
C ARG A 22 7.40 8.42 -12.69
N HIS A 23 7.30 7.09 -12.78
CA HIS A 23 8.35 6.27 -13.38
C HIS A 23 7.76 5.39 -14.48
N ASP A 24 8.45 5.33 -15.61
CA ASP A 24 8.08 4.45 -16.73
C ASP A 24 8.27 2.97 -16.40
N SER A 25 9.14 2.68 -15.42
CA SER A 25 9.39 1.31 -14.96
C SER A 25 9.85 1.28 -13.51
N VAL A 26 9.53 0.18 -12.81
CA VAL A 26 10.01 -0.13 -11.46
C VAL A 26 10.38 -1.60 -11.37
N VAL A 27 11.24 -1.92 -10.40
CA VAL A 27 11.64 -3.30 -10.07
C VAL A 27 11.06 -3.67 -8.71
N ILE A 28 10.41 -4.82 -8.60
CA ILE A 28 9.91 -5.35 -7.32
C ILE A 28 10.88 -6.42 -6.82
N GLU A 29 11.40 -6.23 -5.61
CA GLU A 29 12.23 -7.20 -4.92
C GLU A 29 11.38 -8.37 -4.41
N GLN A 30 11.58 -9.54 -4.98
CA GLN A 30 10.86 -10.76 -4.60
C GLN A 30 11.73 -11.78 -3.87
N LYS A 31 13.07 -11.62 -3.93
CA LYS A 31 14.04 -12.58 -3.36
C LYS A 31 14.45 -12.23 -1.93
N GLU A 32 14.02 -11.07 -1.41
CA GLU A 32 14.29 -10.68 -0.02
C GLU A 32 13.61 -11.66 0.97
N THR A 33 14.25 -11.88 2.11
CA THR A 33 13.60 -12.58 3.23
C THR A 33 12.41 -11.76 3.72
N PHE A 34 11.24 -12.39 3.85
CA PHE A 34 10.00 -11.69 4.18
C PHE A 34 10.03 -11.07 5.59
N PRO A 35 10.07 -9.74 5.73
CA PRO A 35 10.05 -9.08 7.02
C PRO A 35 8.65 -9.10 7.63
N LYS A 36 8.57 -9.21 8.97
CA LYS A 36 7.30 -9.19 9.70
C LYS A 36 6.70 -7.79 9.76
N GLN A 37 5.37 -7.71 9.80
CA GLN A 37 4.64 -6.49 10.13
C GLN A 37 4.88 -5.31 9.17
N THR A 38 4.92 -5.57 7.87
CA THR A 38 5.11 -4.55 6.83
C THR A 38 3.88 -4.45 5.93
N PHE A 39 3.84 -3.44 5.06
CA PHE A 39 2.80 -3.28 4.06
C PHE A 39 2.81 -4.32 2.94
N ARG A 40 3.76 -5.26 2.94
CA ARG A 40 3.75 -6.39 2.00
C ARG A 40 2.49 -7.24 2.14
N ASN A 41 1.97 -7.39 3.36
CA ASN A 41 0.74 -8.13 3.63
C ASN A 41 -0.27 -7.33 4.46
N ARG A 42 -0.14 -6.01 4.52
CA ARG A 42 -1.03 -5.12 5.28
C ARG A 42 -1.41 -3.91 4.46
N ALA A 43 -2.60 -3.36 4.73
CA ALA A 43 -3.05 -2.10 4.16
C ALA A 43 -3.84 -1.32 5.20
N ALA A 44 -3.78 0.01 5.12
CA ALA A 44 -4.56 0.89 5.97
C ALA A 44 -5.74 1.49 5.21
N ILE A 45 -6.92 1.43 5.79
CA ILE A 45 -8.11 2.09 5.28
C ILE A 45 -8.73 3.00 6.36
N ALA A 46 -9.44 4.06 5.94
CA ALA A 46 -10.26 4.85 6.85
C ALA A 46 -11.56 4.11 7.17
N THR A 47 -12.00 4.17 8.43
CA THR A 47 -13.31 3.65 8.86
C THR A 47 -13.96 4.65 9.83
N GLY A 48 -15.22 4.43 10.17
CA GLY A 48 -15.92 5.25 11.17
C GLY A 48 -15.29 5.22 12.58
N ASN A 49 -14.36 4.32 12.85
CA ASN A 49 -13.60 4.23 14.11
C ASN A 49 -12.13 4.64 13.97
N GLY A 50 -11.77 5.32 12.89
CA GLY A 50 -10.38 5.69 12.57
C GLY A 50 -9.74 4.74 11.59
N VAL A 51 -8.40 4.69 11.59
CA VAL A 51 -7.63 3.85 10.66
C VAL A 51 -7.72 2.38 11.06
N LEU A 52 -8.13 1.54 10.12
CA LEU A 52 -8.16 0.08 10.24
C LEU A 52 -7.03 -0.53 9.43
N MET A 53 -6.25 -1.42 10.06
CA MET A 53 -5.24 -2.21 9.38
C MET A 53 -5.83 -3.54 8.90
N LEU A 54 -5.94 -3.70 7.60
CA LEU A 54 -6.23 -4.98 6.95
C LEU A 54 -4.95 -5.82 6.95
N ASN A 55 -5.01 -7.07 7.41
CA ASN A 55 -3.85 -7.95 7.50
C ASN A 55 -4.13 -9.28 6.82
N VAL A 56 -3.39 -9.58 5.77
CA VAL A 56 -3.46 -10.85 5.04
C VAL A 56 -2.66 -11.91 5.79
N PRO A 57 -3.30 -13.00 6.25
CA PRO A 57 -2.60 -14.11 6.91
C PRO A 57 -1.73 -14.87 5.91
N VAL A 58 -0.48 -15.09 6.28
CA VAL A 58 0.51 -15.77 5.44
C VAL A 58 1.19 -16.92 6.17
N VAL A 59 1.53 -17.94 5.42
CA VAL A 59 2.34 -19.07 5.87
C VAL A 59 3.76 -18.89 5.36
N ARG A 60 4.73 -19.29 6.18
CA ARG A 60 6.17 -19.27 5.90
C ARG A 60 6.67 -20.69 5.73
N PRO A 61 6.72 -21.23 4.50
CA PRO A 61 7.11 -22.64 4.30
C PRO A 61 8.50 -22.97 4.85
N TYR A 62 9.41 -21.98 4.86
CA TYR A 62 10.80 -22.15 5.31
C TYR A 62 11.10 -21.32 6.58
N GLY A 63 10.09 -21.11 7.44
CA GLY A 63 10.24 -20.33 8.67
C GLY A 63 10.75 -18.90 8.42
N ASN A 64 11.74 -18.47 9.20
CA ASN A 64 12.29 -17.11 9.08
C ASN A 64 13.13 -16.88 7.82
N HIS A 65 13.48 -17.92 7.07
CA HIS A 65 14.24 -17.83 5.82
C HIS A 65 13.35 -17.80 4.58
N THR A 66 12.02 -17.80 4.75
CA THR A 66 11.08 -17.74 3.63
C THR A 66 11.24 -16.42 2.88
N ARG A 67 11.47 -16.52 1.56
CA ARG A 67 11.53 -15.35 0.67
C ARG A 67 10.13 -14.82 0.37
N THR A 68 10.05 -13.56 -0.03
CA THR A 68 8.77 -12.92 -0.38
C THR A 68 8.01 -13.68 -1.46
N GLU A 69 8.68 -14.15 -2.51
CA GLU A 69 8.09 -14.96 -3.59
C GLU A 69 7.51 -16.31 -3.14
N GLN A 70 7.97 -16.82 -2.00
CA GLN A 70 7.59 -18.13 -1.46
C GLN A 70 6.48 -18.05 -0.41
N MET A 71 6.05 -16.82 -0.06
CA MET A 71 5.00 -16.62 0.92
C MET A 71 3.66 -17.11 0.39
N THR A 72 3.03 -18.06 1.07
CA THR A 72 1.70 -18.59 0.71
C THR A 72 0.61 -17.97 1.57
N LEU A 73 -0.61 -17.91 1.03
CA LEU A 73 -1.77 -17.35 1.73
C LEU A 73 -2.43 -18.43 2.61
N SER A 74 -2.80 -18.04 3.83
CA SER A 74 -3.59 -18.91 4.71
C SER A 74 -5.08 -18.57 4.56
N TYR A 75 -5.89 -19.57 4.28
CA TYR A 75 -7.35 -19.45 4.20
C TYR A 75 -8.06 -20.18 5.36
N ASN A 76 -7.36 -20.46 6.44
CA ASN A 76 -7.95 -21.05 7.66
C ASN A 76 -9.05 -20.14 8.24
N GLU A 77 -8.89 -18.83 8.05
CA GLU A 77 -9.90 -17.84 8.37
C GLU A 77 -10.35 -17.11 7.09
N PRO A 78 -11.62 -16.71 6.98
CA PRO A 78 -12.16 -16.04 5.81
C PRO A 78 -11.76 -14.54 5.78
N TRP A 79 -10.45 -14.24 5.84
CA TRP A 79 -9.92 -12.87 5.89
C TRP A 79 -10.33 -12.04 4.67
N HIS A 80 -10.38 -12.64 3.48
CA HIS A 80 -10.78 -11.99 2.23
C HIS A 80 -12.21 -11.45 2.29
N ILE A 81 -13.14 -12.24 2.87
CA ILE A 81 -14.53 -11.82 3.09
C ILE A 81 -14.58 -10.69 4.14
N ARG A 82 -13.79 -10.79 5.23
CA ARG A 82 -13.72 -9.74 6.26
C ARG A 82 -13.16 -8.45 5.70
N HIS A 83 -12.08 -8.51 4.89
CA HIS A 83 -11.50 -7.34 4.24
C HIS A 83 -12.49 -6.68 3.29
N TRP A 84 -13.18 -7.47 2.46
CA TRP A 84 -14.19 -6.93 1.56
C TRP A 84 -15.34 -6.25 2.32
N ARG A 85 -15.87 -6.89 3.36
CA ARG A 85 -16.90 -6.27 4.20
C ARG A 85 -16.44 -4.97 4.86
N ALA A 86 -15.19 -4.93 5.33
CA ALA A 86 -14.62 -3.71 5.89
C ALA A 86 -14.49 -2.60 4.84
N ILE A 87 -14.05 -2.93 3.62
CA ILE A 87 -13.96 -1.98 2.50
C ILE A 87 -15.35 -1.47 2.11
N VAL A 88 -16.35 -2.33 1.99
CA VAL A 88 -17.75 -1.93 1.70
C VAL A 88 -18.27 -1.01 2.80
N ALA A 89 -18.10 -1.38 4.07
CA ALA A 89 -18.55 -0.56 5.20
C ALA A 89 -17.87 0.81 5.25
N ALA A 90 -16.60 0.89 4.85
CA ALA A 90 -15.81 2.11 4.85
C ALA A 90 -16.16 3.05 3.67
N TYR A 91 -16.40 2.49 2.49
CA TYR A 91 -16.41 3.28 1.25
C TYR A 91 -17.73 3.24 0.47
N SER A 92 -18.79 2.60 0.96
CA SER A 92 -20.08 2.57 0.26
C SER A 92 -20.68 3.96 0.01
N ALA A 93 -20.32 4.96 0.82
CA ALA A 93 -20.71 6.37 0.65
C ALA A 93 -19.73 7.18 -0.23
N ALA A 94 -18.60 6.61 -0.65
CA ALA A 94 -17.64 7.32 -1.49
C ALA A 94 -18.20 7.48 -2.93
N PRO A 95 -18.00 8.64 -3.59
CA PRO A 95 -18.65 8.97 -4.85
C PRO A 95 -18.40 7.97 -5.99
N TYR A 96 -17.22 7.36 -6.02
CA TYR A 96 -16.80 6.45 -7.10
C TYR A 96 -16.76 4.98 -6.69
N PHE A 97 -17.18 4.62 -5.47
CA PHE A 97 -17.12 3.25 -4.97
C PHE A 97 -17.83 2.26 -5.91
N LEU A 98 -19.05 2.57 -6.33
CA LEU A 98 -19.86 1.71 -7.21
C LEU A 98 -19.20 1.42 -8.57
N TYR A 99 -18.38 2.36 -9.09
CA TYR A 99 -17.73 2.20 -10.39
C TYR A 99 -16.51 1.25 -10.34
N TYR A 100 -15.89 1.08 -9.16
CA TYR A 100 -14.65 0.35 -9.04
C TYR A 100 -14.75 -0.93 -8.20
N ARG A 101 -15.84 -1.10 -7.45
CA ARG A 101 -15.98 -2.17 -6.48
C ARG A 101 -15.96 -3.58 -7.07
N ASP A 102 -16.64 -3.82 -8.19
CA ASP A 102 -16.90 -5.18 -8.69
C ASP A 102 -15.62 -5.91 -9.14
N GLU A 103 -14.70 -5.20 -9.78
CA GLU A 103 -13.42 -5.78 -10.21
C GLU A 103 -12.50 -6.03 -9.00
N LEU A 104 -12.48 -5.11 -8.01
CA LEU A 104 -11.74 -5.30 -6.76
C LEU A 104 -12.27 -6.49 -5.96
N GLU A 105 -13.60 -6.63 -5.85
CA GLU A 105 -14.24 -7.76 -5.18
C GLU A 105 -13.83 -9.09 -5.83
N LYS A 106 -13.88 -9.18 -7.15
CA LYS A 106 -13.46 -10.39 -7.88
C LYS A 106 -12.03 -10.79 -7.56
N ILE A 107 -11.09 -9.84 -7.52
CA ILE A 107 -9.69 -10.11 -7.20
C ILE A 107 -9.57 -10.61 -5.75
N LEU A 108 -10.24 -9.97 -4.80
CA LEU A 108 -10.18 -10.37 -3.39
C LEU A 108 -10.84 -11.72 -3.12
N MET A 109 -11.93 -12.06 -3.85
CA MET A 109 -12.64 -13.33 -3.70
C MET A 109 -11.97 -14.49 -4.44
N GLN A 110 -11.12 -14.20 -5.40
CA GLN A 110 -10.29 -15.21 -6.06
C GLN A 110 -9.29 -15.79 -5.06
N ARG A 111 -9.18 -17.13 -5.03
CA ARG A 111 -8.15 -17.80 -4.23
C ARG A 111 -6.81 -17.74 -4.94
N HIS A 112 -5.91 -16.92 -4.42
CA HIS A 112 -4.52 -16.89 -4.82
C HIS A 112 -3.72 -17.85 -3.95
N GLU A 113 -2.70 -18.49 -4.50
CA GLU A 113 -1.83 -19.38 -3.74
C GLU A 113 -0.77 -18.58 -2.97
N ARG A 114 -0.12 -17.63 -3.65
CA ARG A 114 0.97 -16.84 -3.09
C ARG A 114 0.54 -15.41 -2.81
N LEU A 115 1.19 -14.81 -1.80
CA LEU A 115 0.99 -13.39 -1.48
C LEU A 115 1.37 -12.50 -2.66
N LEU A 116 2.45 -12.84 -3.39
CA LEU A 116 2.90 -12.06 -4.55
C LEU A 116 1.83 -12.02 -5.64
N ASP A 117 1.19 -13.16 -5.94
CA ASP A 117 0.15 -13.24 -6.97
C ASP A 117 -1.06 -12.36 -6.64
N LEU A 118 -1.48 -12.33 -5.37
CA LEU A 118 -2.55 -11.44 -4.90
C LEU A 118 -2.14 -9.96 -5.03
N ASN A 119 -0.94 -9.63 -4.57
CA ASN A 119 -0.46 -8.24 -4.60
C ASN A 119 -0.31 -7.73 -6.03
N ASP A 120 0.16 -8.58 -6.95
CA ASP A 120 0.30 -8.25 -8.36
C ASP A 120 -1.06 -8.00 -9.03
N ALA A 121 -2.04 -8.87 -8.77
CA ALA A 121 -3.38 -8.67 -9.29
C ALA A 121 -3.99 -7.34 -8.82
N LEU A 122 -3.81 -6.99 -7.54
CA LEU A 122 -4.26 -5.72 -6.96
C LEU A 122 -3.48 -4.53 -7.50
N LEU A 123 -2.17 -4.66 -7.70
CA LEU A 123 -1.32 -3.61 -8.26
C LEU A 123 -1.71 -3.30 -9.70
N HIS A 124 -1.87 -4.31 -10.56
CA HIS A 124 -2.30 -4.13 -11.94
C HIS A 124 -3.70 -3.56 -12.05
N TYR A 125 -4.62 -3.96 -11.15
CA TYR A 125 -5.92 -3.33 -11.02
C TYR A 125 -5.79 -1.82 -10.78
N LEU A 126 -4.99 -1.40 -9.78
CA LEU A 126 -4.79 0.00 -9.45
C LEU A 126 -4.11 0.79 -10.59
N LEU A 127 -3.05 0.24 -11.20
CA LEU A 127 -2.39 0.85 -12.37
C LEU A 127 -3.40 1.13 -13.48
N LYS A 128 -4.23 0.14 -13.81
CA LYS A 128 -5.29 0.28 -14.83
C LYS A 128 -6.29 1.37 -14.46
N LYS A 129 -6.79 1.38 -13.19
CA LYS A 129 -7.82 2.34 -12.77
C LYS A 129 -7.30 3.77 -12.66
N PHE A 130 -6.05 3.96 -12.23
CA PHE A 130 -5.38 5.27 -12.23
C PHE A 130 -4.84 5.67 -13.61
N LYS A 131 -4.91 4.80 -14.63
CA LYS A 131 -4.32 5.02 -15.96
C LYS A 131 -2.82 5.34 -15.87
N ILE A 132 -2.11 4.63 -15.02
CA ILE A 132 -0.66 4.70 -14.85
C ILE A 132 -0.03 3.68 -15.78
N ASP A 133 0.81 4.15 -16.71
CA ASP A 133 1.62 3.31 -17.58
C ASP A 133 3.02 3.18 -16.99
N CYS A 134 3.22 2.16 -16.16
CA CYS A 134 4.48 1.85 -15.51
C CYS A 134 4.75 0.36 -15.66
N GLN A 135 5.89 0.01 -16.26
CA GLN A 135 6.30 -1.38 -16.43
C GLN A 135 6.79 -1.96 -15.10
N ILE A 136 6.23 -3.10 -14.71
CA ILE A 136 6.62 -3.81 -13.50
C ILE A 136 7.54 -4.97 -13.89
N SER A 137 8.70 -5.04 -13.28
CA SER A 137 9.65 -6.15 -13.36
C SER A 137 10.03 -6.66 -11.98
N TYR A 138 10.65 -7.83 -11.90
CA TYR A 138 10.99 -8.49 -10.64
C TYR A 138 12.49 -8.80 -10.62
N THR A 139 13.07 -8.81 -9.41
CA THR A 139 14.48 -9.20 -9.25
C THR A 139 14.66 -10.70 -9.50
N ASP A 140 15.69 -11.06 -10.25
CA ASP A 140 16.12 -12.46 -10.41
C ASP A 140 16.94 -12.96 -9.21
N ASN A 141 17.68 -12.06 -8.59
CA ASN A 141 18.50 -12.30 -7.42
C ASN A 141 18.22 -11.27 -6.34
N PHE A 142 18.50 -11.63 -5.06
CA PHE A 142 18.37 -10.69 -3.96
C PHE A 142 19.34 -9.52 -4.12
N THR A 143 18.81 -8.31 -4.03
CA THR A 143 19.60 -7.08 -4.02
C THR A 143 19.79 -6.64 -2.56
N PRO A 144 21.01 -6.75 -1.99
CA PRO A 144 21.26 -6.30 -0.62
C PRO A 144 21.03 -4.79 -0.49
N PRO A 145 20.50 -4.31 0.65
CA PRO A 145 20.45 -2.89 0.93
C PRO A 145 21.86 -2.31 0.96
N THR A 146 22.07 -1.15 0.35
CA THR A 146 23.36 -0.43 0.42
C THR A 146 23.40 0.48 1.65
N ALA A 147 24.61 0.77 2.14
CA ALA A 147 24.84 1.75 3.18
C ALA A 147 25.81 2.83 2.65
N PRO A 148 25.38 4.08 2.41
CA PRO A 148 24.03 4.62 2.60
C PRO A 148 23.00 4.03 1.62
N PRO A 149 21.69 4.06 1.95
CA PRO A 149 20.64 3.60 1.04
C PRO A 149 20.72 4.31 -0.30
N SER A 150 20.60 3.56 -1.40
CA SER A 150 20.49 4.16 -2.72
C SER A 150 19.22 5.01 -2.80
N PRO A 151 19.25 6.20 -3.41
CA PRO A 151 18.06 7.02 -3.62
C PRO A 151 16.98 6.31 -4.44
N THR A 152 17.33 5.24 -5.15
CA THR A 152 16.39 4.40 -5.90
C THR A 152 15.88 3.20 -5.10
N ASP A 153 16.45 2.89 -3.93
CA ASP A 153 15.95 1.81 -3.06
C ASP A 153 14.89 2.33 -2.09
N LEU A 154 13.63 2.17 -2.48
CA LEU A 154 12.48 2.66 -1.73
C LEU A 154 11.78 1.56 -0.90
N ARG A 155 12.38 0.35 -0.79
CA ARG A 155 11.77 -0.79 -0.09
C ARG A 155 11.40 -0.50 1.35
N THR A 156 12.26 0.19 2.09
CA THR A 156 12.02 0.50 3.51
C THR A 156 11.11 1.70 3.71
N ILE A 157 11.18 2.69 2.82
CA ILE A 157 10.42 3.94 2.92
C ILE A 157 8.92 3.68 2.69
N LEU A 158 8.60 2.82 1.71
CA LEU A 158 7.21 2.61 1.27
C LEU A 158 6.50 1.45 1.96
N THR A 159 7.21 0.57 2.68
CA THR A 159 6.62 -0.65 3.21
C THR A 159 6.70 -0.82 4.72
N ASN A 160 7.33 0.09 5.44
CA ASN A 160 7.39 0.03 6.90
C ASN A 160 6.11 0.55 7.57
N LYS A 161 5.67 -0.15 8.65
CA LYS A 161 4.49 0.20 9.44
C LYS A 161 4.57 1.59 10.11
N HIS A 162 5.76 2.14 10.27
CA HIS A 162 5.97 3.47 10.85
C HIS A 162 5.53 4.61 9.91
N THR A 163 5.21 4.31 8.66
CA THR A 163 4.65 5.27 7.70
C THR A 163 3.16 5.56 7.95
N LEU A 164 2.53 4.84 8.86
CA LEU A 164 1.15 5.06 9.28
C LEU A 164 1.10 5.47 10.74
N LEU A 165 0.36 6.48 11.00
CA LEU A 165 -0.16 6.82 12.33
C LEU A 165 0.68 7.77 13.16
N THR A 166 0.40 9.04 13.06
CA THR A 166 0.15 9.86 14.24
C THR A 166 -0.76 11.02 13.88
N ASN A 167 -2.07 10.76 13.80
CA ASN A 167 -3.04 11.75 14.23
C ASN A 167 -3.55 11.31 15.61
N LYS A 168 -2.68 11.25 16.59
CA LYS A 168 -3.04 11.45 17.98
C LYS A 168 -2.73 12.89 18.30
N SER A 169 -3.81 13.61 18.63
CA SER A 169 -3.85 14.95 19.20
C SER A 169 -2.55 15.39 19.84
N THR A 170 -2.08 16.58 19.47
CA THR A 170 -1.06 17.38 20.11
C THR A 170 -1.17 17.37 21.64
N HIS A 171 -0.65 16.38 22.31
CA HIS A 171 -0.18 16.45 23.69
C HIS A 171 0.86 15.36 23.93
N GLN A 172 2.12 15.81 24.05
CA GLN A 172 3.27 15.14 24.65
C GLN A 172 3.65 13.78 24.06
N LEU A 173 4.60 13.79 23.14
CA LEU A 173 5.56 12.69 22.97
C LEU A 173 6.95 13.27 22.73
N SER A 174 7.71 13.32 23.80
CA SER A 174 9.17 13.41 23.80
C SER A 174 9.71 12.03 23.44
N ASP A 175 9.80 11.72 22.14
CA ASP A 175 10.67 10.67 21.64
C ASP A 175 11.01 10.95 20.19
N SER A 176 12.21 11.46 20.02
CA SER A 176 12.79 11.95 18.78
C SER A 176 13.02 10.88 17.69
N THR A 177 12.71 9.62 17.96
CA THR A 177 12.92 8.50 17.04
C THR A 177 11.71 8.17 16.17
N PHE A 178 10.55 8.75 16.47
CA PHE A 178 9.26 8.42 15.82
C PHE A 178 8.92 9.28 14.60
N GLN A 179 9.67 10.33 14.34
CA GLN A 179 9.34 11.35 13.34
C GLN A 179 9.84 11.07 11.92
N PHE A 180 10.72 10.10 11.69
CA PHE A 180 11.46 10.00 10.44
C PHE A 180 10.72 9.41 9.23
N SER A 181 9.64 8.67 9.37
CA SER A 181 9.06 7.94 8.23
C SER A 181 7.77 8.50 7.64
N ILE A 182 7.10 9.46 8.29
CA ILE A 182 5.91 10.13 7.74
C ILE A 182 6.30 11.36 6.92
N PHE A 183 7.44 11.97 7.22
CA PHE A 183 7.88 13.25 6.65
C PHE A 183 8.48 13.16 5.25
N ASN A 184 8.61 11.96 4.66
CA ASN A 184 9.23 11.81 3.35
C ASN A 184 8.30 12.08 2.17
N PHE A 185 7.01 12.38 2.41
CA PHE A 185 6.06 12.71 1.35
C PHE A 185 5.13 13.86 1.75
N HIS A 186 4.97 14.79 0.83
CA HIS A 186 3.90 15.76 0.89
C HIS A 186 2.64 15.14 0.29
N PHE A 187 1.55 15.07 1.07
CA PHE A 187 0.25 14.56 0.64
C PHE A 187 -0.73 15.73 0.50
N PRO A 188 -1.08 16.15 -0.71
CA PRO A 188 -2.16 17.10 -0.89
C PRO A 188 -3.46 16.55 -0.31
N PRO A 189 -4.19 17.31 0.51
CA PRO A 189 -5.46 16.83 1.07
C PRO A 189 -6.51 16.66 -0.04
N TYR A 190 -7.35 15.66 0.13
CA TYR A 190 -8.51 15.39 -0.72
C TYR A 190 -9.72 14.99 0.15
N PRO A 191 -10.96 15.15 -0.33
CA PRO A 191 -12.15 14.73 0.41
C PRO A 191 -12.10 13.23 0.71
N GLN A 192 -12.35 12.85 1.95
CA GLN A 192 -12.42 11.47 2.43
C GLN A 192 -13.76 11.23 3.13
N VAL A 193 -14.28 10.00 3.11
CA VAL A 193 -15.60 9.65 3.70
C VAL A 193 -15.70 10.08 5.16
N PHE A 194 -14.60 10.09 5.91
CA PHE A 194 -14.57 10.37 7.34
C PHE A 194 -13.77 11.64 7.71
N ASP A 195 -13.51 12.54 6.75
CA ASP A 195 -12.71 13.76 6.96
C ASP A 195 -13.36 14.73 7.98
N THR A 196 -14.68 14.82 8.02
CA THR A 196 -15.42 15.62 9.01
C THR A 196 -15.20 15.14 10.45
N ARG A 197 -14.88 13.85 10.64
CA ARG A 197 -14.68 13.25 11.96
C ARG A 197 -13.23 13.23 12.41
N PHE A 198 -12.30 12.93 11.48
CA PHE A 198 -10.90 12.69 11.81
C PHE A 198 -9.94 13.68 11.16
N GLY A 199 -10.43 14.60 10.35
CA GLY A 199 -9.60 15.37 9.43
C GLY A 199 -9.02 14.51 8.32
N PHE A 200 -8.12 15.09 7.52
CA PHE A 200 -7.45 14.37 6.46
C PHE A 200 -6.48 13.31 7.01
N LEU A 201 -6.65 12.07 6.59
CA LEU A 201 -5.80 10.93 6.94
C LEU A 201 -4.84 10.64 5.77
N PRO A 202 -3.56 11.03 5.84
CA PRO A 202 -2.60 10.86 4.75
C PRO A 202 -2.20 9.41 4.57
N ASN A 203 -1.72 9.08 3.36
CA ASN A 203 -1.06 7.82 3.01
C ASN A 203 -1.85 6.53 3.34
N LEU A 204 -3.17 6.58 3.28
CA LEU A 204 -4.00 5.37 3.28
C LEU A 204 -3.72 4.52 2.03
N SER A 205 -4.29 3.31 1.97
CA SER A 205 -4.35 2.55 0.73
C SER A 205 -4.90 3.39 -0.41
N ALA A 206 -4.33 3.27 -1.60
CA ALA A 206 -4.75 4.03 -2.76
C ALA A 206 -6.20 3.76 -3.22
N ILE A 207 -6.85 2.69 -2.71
CA ILE A 207 -8.30 2.50 -2.91
C ILE A 207 -9.11 3.63 -2.27
N ASP A 208 -8.64 4.22 -1.14
CA ASP A 208 -9.26 5.40 -0.54
C ASP A 208 -9.29 6.57 -1.52
N LEU A 209 -8.15 6.89 -2.10
CA LEU A 209 -8.02 7.92 -3.12
C LEU A 209 -8.88 7.62 -4.35
N LEU A 210 -8.86 6.37 -4.83
CA LEU A 210 -9.62 5.93 -6.00
C LEU A 210 -11.13 6.07 -5.80
N PHE A 211 -11.64 5.66 -4.65
CA PHE A 211 -13.07 5.70 -4.37
C PHE A 211 -13.59 7.12 -4.11
N ASN A 212 -12.75 8.00 -3.57
CA ASN A 212 -13.14 9.40 -3.31
C ASN A 212 -12.98 10.31 -4.53
N LEU A 213 -11.93 10.14 -5.35
CA LEU A 213 -11.63 11.05 -6.47
C LEU A 213 -11.85 10.46 -7.86
N GLY A 214 -11.90 9.12 -8.00
CA GLY A 214 -12.08 8.50 -9.30
C GLY A 214 -11.03 8.95 -10.33
N PRO A 215 -11.46 9.54 -11.47
CA PRO A 215 -10.55 10.00 -12.53
C PRO A 215 -9.56 11.08 -12.09
N GLU A 216 -9.92 11.90 -11.10
CA GLU A 216 -9.07 12.98 -10.57
C GLU A 216 -7.95 12.48 -9.64
N ALA A 217 -7.92 11.20 -9.36
CA ALA A 217 -6.93 10.61 -8.46
C ALA A 217 -5.50 10.66 -9.03
N LYS A 218 -5.30 10.46 -10.35
CA LYS A 218 -3.96 10.50 -10.97
C LYS A 218 -3.29 11.88 -10.87
N PRO A 219 -3.94 13.02 -11.17
CA PRO A 219 -3.36 14.34 -10.92
C PRO A 219 -2.88 14.54 -9.48
N LEU A 220 -3.62 14.04 -8.49
CA LEU A 220 -3.21 14.14 -7.08
C LEU A 220 -2.00 13.25 -6.75
N LEU A 221 -1.91 12.05 -7.32
CA LEU A 221 -0.71 11.21 -7.18
C LEU A 221 0.54 11.92 -7.71
N LEU A 222 0.42 12.68 -8.79
CA LEU A 222 1.52 13.47 -9.35
C LEU A 222 1.89 14.70 -8.49
N GLN A 223 1.01 15.17 -7.62
CA GLN A 223 1.29 16.22 -6.64
C GLN A 223 1.85 15.67 -5.33
N THR A 224 1.64 14.38 -5.04
CA THR A 224 2.21 13.70 -3.86
C THR A 224 3.70 13.50 -4.08
N THR A 225 4.55 14.30 -3.45
CA THR A 225 6.00 14.34 -3.70
C THR A 225 6.81 13.88 -2.50
N PRO A 226 7.95 13.19 -2.71
CA PRO A 226 8.93 13.01 -1.63
C PRO A 226 9.41 14.37 -1.13
N ILE A 227 9.55 14.50 0.18
CA ILE A 227 10.22 15.64 0.81
C ILE A 227 11.70 15.25 0.89
N LEU A 228 12.54 15.93 0.11
CA LEU A 228 13.98 15.72 0.07
C LEU A 228 14.66 16.37 1.27
#